data_d07d72b35204eaaf663326c59eee01ff
#
_entry.id   d07d72b35204eaaf663326c59eee01ff
#
_cell.length_a   1.000
_cell.length_b   1.000
_cell.length_c   1.000
_cell.angle_alpha   90.00
_cell.angle_beta   90.00
_cell.angle_gamma   90.00
#
_symmetry.space_group_name_H-M   'P 1'
#
loop_
_entity.id
_entity.type
_entity.pdbx_description
1 polymer ?
#
loop_
_entity_poly.entity_id
_entity_poly.type
_entity_poly.pdbx_seq_one_letter_code
_entity_poly.pdbx_strand_id
1 'polypeptide(L)'
;TLVFQPSKEILEQNFKKLCSYGILDCSIYSASFNSKEISRITFATIGSVKNHPELFTHFKNIIVDECHLVNPKEGMYKDFFDAVKCKVLGLTATPYRLSSSRDFGSMLKFITRTKPHVFSEVIYVNPIRYGLLGEAGLLFNESFRVE
;
A
#
# COMPACT_ATOMS: atom_id res chain seq x y z
N THR A 1 -1.87 -6.51 11.28
CA THR A 1 -1.86 -5.68 10.07
C THR A 1 -0.47 -5.67 9.46
N LEU A 2 -0.37 -5.96 8.18
CA LEU A 2 0.86 -5.82 7.41
C LEU A 2 0.80 -4.48 6.65
N VAL A 3 1.87 -3.69 6.73
CA VAL A 3 1.95 -2.36 6.10
C VAL A 3 3.08 -2.34 5.09
N PHE A 4 2.73 -2.25 3.82
CA PHE A 4 3.71 -2.12 2.74
C PHE A 4 4.08 -0.67 2.49
N GLN A 5 5.37 -0.43 2.44
CA GLN A 5 5.95 0.87 2.14
C GLN A 5 6.76 0.81 0.83
N PRO A 6 6.76 1.89 0.03
CA PRO A 6 7.40 1.87 -1.28
C PRO A 6 8.93 1.89 -1.21
N SER A 7 9.51 2.46 -0.15
CA SER A 7 10.95 2.55 0.03
C SER A 7 11.38 2.35 1.47
N LYS A 8 12.68 2.11 1.67
CA LYS A 8 13.32 1.98 2.98
C LYS A 8 13.14 3.24 3.83
N GLU A 9 13.32 4.40 3.23
CA GLU A 9 13.29 5.70 3.91
C GLU A 9 11.89 5.99 4.45
N ILE A 10 10.86 5.77 3.63
CA ILE A 10 9.46 5.96 4.03
C ILE A 10 9.07 4.93 5.08
N LEU A 11 9.52 3.69 4.95
CA LEU A 11 9.28 2.65 5.94
C LEU A 11 9.83 3.06 7.30
N GLU A 12 11.08 3.50 7.37
CA GLU A 12 11.72 3.93 8.62
C GLU A 12 10.99 5.11 9.24
N GLN A 13 10.66 6.12 8.44
CA GLN A 13 9.93 7.31 8.88
C GLN A 13 8.57 6.96 9.49
N ASN A 14 7.78 6.16 8.80
CA ASN A 14 6.44 5.77 9.24
C ASN A 14 6.48 4.84 10.46
N PHE A 15 7.44 3.92 10.51
CA PHE A 15 7.66 3.08 11.69
C PHE A 15 8.00 3.92 12.92
N LYS A 16 8.98 4.81 12.83
CA LYS A 16 9.35 5.72 13.93
C LYS A 16 8.17 6.60 14.37
N LYS A 17 7.38 7.07 13.40
CA LYS A 17 6.18 7.88 13.68
C LYS A 17 5.14 7.07 14.47
N LEU A 18 4.89 5.82 14.09
CA LEU A 18 3.97 4.96 14.82
C LEU A 18 4.45 4.72 16.26
N CYS A 19 5.75 4.42 16.45
CA CYS A 19 6.34 4.24 17.78
C CYS A 19 6.21 5.52 18.62
N SER A 20 6.34 6.71 18.04
CA SER A 20 6.20 7.99 18.75
C SER A 20 4.79 8.23 19.32
N TYR A 21 3.78 7.53 18.82
CA TYR A 21 2.43 7.52 19.38
C TYR A 21 2.23 6.50 20.51
N GLY A 22 3.30 5.84 20.97
CA GLY A 22 3.24 4.84 22.03
C GLY A 22 2.79 3.45 21.57
N ILE A 23 2.70 3.22 20.26
CA ILE A 23 2.36 1.91 19.70
C ILE A 23 3.66 1.12 19.52
N LEU A 24 3.92 0.19 20.44
CA LEU A 24 5.18 -0.56 20.50
C LEU A 24 5.06 -2.00 19.98
N ASP A 25 3.84 -2.53 19.80
CA ASP A 25 3.62 -3.86 19.22
C ASP A 25 3.70 -3.79 17.69
N CYS A 26 4.86 -3.33 17.22
CA CYS A 26 5.18 -3.16 15.81
C CYS A 26 6.63 -3.56 15.53
N SER A 27 6.86 -4.03 14.30
CA SER A 27 8.17 -4.52 13.85
C SER A 27 8.44 -4.16 12.39
N ILE A 28 9.68 -4.38 11.97
CA ILE A 28 10.12 -4.25 10.59
C ILE A 28 10.51 -5.62 10.04
N TYR A 29 9.95 -5.95 8.87
CA TYR A 29 10.38 -7.08 8.05
C TYR A 29 10.97 -6.57 6.74
N SER A 30 12.26 -6.34 6.73
CA SER A 30 12.95 -5.80 5.56
C SER A 30 14.41 -6.20 5.52
N ALA A 31 14.85 -6.70 4.37
CA ALA A 31 16.26 -7.03 4.11
C ALA A 31 17.17 -5.80 4.26
N SER A 32 16.69 -4.61 3.88
CA SER A 32 17.44 -3.36 3.98
C SER A 32 17.74 -2.95 5.43
N PHE A 33 16.99 -3.45 6.41
CA PHE A 33 17.22 -3.24 7.84
C PHE A 33 17.82 -4.45 8.53
N ASN A 34 18.12 -5.51 7.77
CA ASN A 34 18.54 -6.79 8.32
C ASN A 34 17.60 -7.29 9.44
N SER A 35 16.32 -7.00 9.32
CA SER A 35 15.27 -7.38 10.26
C SER A 35 14.24 -8.29 9.61
N LYS A 36 13.88 -9.35 10.31
CA LYS A 36 12.84 -10.32 9.92
C LYS A 36 11.83 -10.53 11.05
N GLU A 37 11.57 -9.48 11.80
CA GLU A 37 10.63 -9.54 12.92
C GLU A 37 9.19 -9.36 12.43
N ILE A 38 8.28 -10.16 12.98
CA ILE A 38 6.86 -10.11 12.71
C ILE A 38 6.12 -9.88 14.02
N SER A 39 5.35 -8.80 14.08
CA SER A 39 4.50 -8.41 15.20
C SER A 39 3.06 -8.18 14.74
N ARG A 40 2.19 -7.75 15.64
CA ARG A 40 0.79 -7.42 15.31
C ARG A 40 0.68 -6.37 14.20
N ILE A 41 1.59 -5.40 14.17
CA ILE A 41 1.75 -4.44 13.08
C ILE A 41 3.17 -4.62 12.53
N THR A 42 3.28 -5.04 11.28
CA THR A 42 4.57 -5.28 10.63
C THR A 42 4.71 -4.38 9.42
N PHE A 43 5.76 -3.57 9.42
CA PHE A 43 6.14 -2.75 8.26
C PHE A 43 7.10 -3.54 7.37
N ALA A 44 6.84 -3.55 6.08
CA ALA A 44 7.64 -4.30 5.12
C ALA A 44 7.73 -3.61 3.76
N THR A 45 8.73 -4.00 2.98
CA THR A 45 8.78 -3.74 1.55
C THR A 45 8.38 -5.02 0.81
N ILE A 46 7.68 -4.90 -0.31
CA ILE A 46 7.21 -6.07 -1.06
C ILE A 46 8.35 -6.99 -1.49
N GLY A 47 9.51 -6.41 -1.85
CA GLY A 47 10.68 -7.18 -2.23
C GLY A 47 11.22 -8.10 -1.13
N SER A 48 10.99 -7.76 0.15
CA SER A 48 11.46 -8.55 1.29
C SER A 48 10.54 -9.71 1.64
N VAL A 49 9.24 -9.61 1.34
CA VAL A 49 8.24 -10.63 1.73
C VAL A 49 7.84 -11.57 0.60
N LYS A 50 8.04 -11.19 -0.65
CA LYS A 50 7.53 -11.91 -1.83
C LYS A 50 7.94 -13.39 -1.91
N ASN A 51 9.10 -13.74 -1.35
CA ASN A 51 9.63 -15.10 -1.41
C ASN A 51 9.13 -15.98 -0.25
N HIS A 52 8.48 -15.40 0.74
CA HIS A 52 8.00 -16.08 1.95
C HIS A 52 6.58 -15.67 2.32
N PRO A 53 5.61 -15.71 1.39
CA PRO A 53 4.24 -15.29 1.65
C PRO A 53 3.57 -16.12 2.75
N GLU A 54 4.00 -17.37 2.95
CA GLU A 54 3.50 -18.29 3.98
C GLU A 54 3.64 -17.73 5.39
N LEU A 55 4.63 -16.89 5.65
CA LEU A 55 4.84 -16.28 6.96
C LEU A 55 3.80 -15.21 7.32
N PHE A 56 3.04 -14.72 6.31
CA PHE A 56 2.13 -13.58 6.44
C PHE A 56 0.66 -13.94 6.32
N THR A 57 0.33 -15.22 6.18
CA THR A 57 -1.05 -15.71 6.01
C THR A 57 -1.96 -15.46 7.21
N HIS A 58 -1.39 -15.23 8.38
CA HIS A 58 -2.13 -14.89 9.60
C HIS A 58 -2.63 -13.44 9.65
N PHE A 59 -2.12 -12.55 8.78
CA PHE A 59 -2.60 -11.18 8.69
C PHE A 59 -3.94 -11.12 7.98
N LYS A 60 -4.91 -10.46 8.61
CA LYS A 60 -6.26 -10.25 8.04
C LYS A 60 -6.35 -8.99 7.20
N ASN A 61 -5.50 -8.02 7.48
CA ASN A 61 -5.53 -6.71 6.84
C ASN A 61 -4.13 -6.34 6.34
N ILE A 62 -4.07 -5.82 5.14
CA ILE A 62 -2.88 -5.23 4.52
C ILE A 62 -3.16 -3.76 4.22
N ILE A 63 -2.20 -2.90 4.50
CA ILE A 63 -2.19 -1.51 4.04
C ILE A 63 -1.06 -1.39 3.02
N VAL A 64 -1.34 -0.79 1.87
CA VAL A 64 -0.36 -0.52 0.82
C VAL A 64 -0.26 0.98 0.62
N ASP A 65 0.86 1.53 1.00
CA ASP A 65 1.18 2.92 0.72
C ASP A 65 1.65 3.06 -0.74
N GLU A 66 1.35 4.20 -1.36
CA GLU A 66 1.57 4.44 -2.80
C GLU A 66 0.98 3.32 -3.68
N CYS A 67 -0.27 2.96 -3.39
CA CYS A 67 -0.93 1.80 -4.00
C CYS A 67 -1.10 1.90 -5.53
N HIS A 68 -0.92 3.09 -6.12
CA HIS A 68 -0.88 3.26 -7.57
C HIS A 68 0.28 2.49 -8.24
N LEU A 69 1.32 2.13 -7.47
CA LEU A 69 2.44 1.30 -7.93
C LEU A 69 2.08 -0.19 -8.07
N VAL A 70 0.96 -0.63 -7.48
CA VAL A 70 0.53 -2.04 -7.56
C VAL A 70 0.06 -2.36 -8.98
N ASN A 71 0.76 -3.27 -9.67
CA ASN A 71 0.31 -3.80 -10.94
C ASN A 71 -0.69 -4.94 -10.72
N PRO A 72 -1.95 -4.84 -11.21
CA PRO A 72 -2.95 -5.88 -10.98
C PRO A 72 -2.81 -7.10 -11.89
N LYS A 73 -2.00 -7.03 -12.95
CA LYS A 73 -1.82 -8.11 -13.91
C LYS A 73 -0.69 -9.05 -13.53
N GLU A 74 0.40 -8.49 -13.05
CA GLU A 74 1.64 -9.21 -12.80
C GLU A 74 2.49 -8.49 -11.75
N GLY A 75 3.51 -9.17 -11.25
CA GLY A 75 4.51 -8.60 -10.36
C GLY A 75 4.32 -8.99 -8.90
N MET A 76 5.27 -8.54 -8.08
CA MET A 76 5.44 -9.00 -6.69
C MET A 76 4.18 -8.84 -5.82
N TYR A 77 3.44 -7.75 -5.98
CA TYR A 77 2.20 -7.54 -5.23
C TYR A 77 1.10 -8.52 -5.65
N LYS A 78 0.95 -8.74 -6.96
CA LYS A 78 -0.05 -9.68 -7.48
C LYS A 78 0.22 -11.10 -6.95
N ASP A 79 1.46 -11.56 -7.05
CA ASP A 79 1.86 -12.88 -6.59
C ASP A 79 1.64 -13.03 -5.08
N PHE A 80 1.98 -11.99 -4.31
CA PHE A 80 1.79 -11.98 -2.87
C PHE A 80 0.30 -12.01 -2.48
N PHE A 81 -0.55 -11.21 -3.13
CA PHE A 81 -1.99 -11.18 -2.83
C PHE A 81 -2.71 -12.47 -3.25
N ASP A 82 -2.24 -13.15 -4.29
CA ASP A 82 -2.77 -14.45 -4.69
C ASP A 82 -2.44 -15.54 -3.65
N ALA A 83 -1.28 -15.42 -2.99
CA ALA A 83 -0.86 -16.35 -1.94
C ALA A 83 -1.47 -16.01 -0.57
N VAL A 84 -1.58 -14.70 -0.23
CA VAL A 84 -2.09 -14.22 1.05
C VAL A 84 -3.44 -13.52 0.83
N LYS A 85 -4.51 -14.28 0.99
CA LYS A 85 -5.88 -13.79 0.79
C LYS A 85 -6.34 -13.00 2.01
N CYS A 86 -6.32 -11.66 1.91
CA CYS A 86 -6.71 -10.75 2.97
C CYS A 86 -7.35 -9.48 2.42
N LYS A 87 -7.88 -8.65 3.31
CA LYS A 87 -8.39 -7.33 2.93
C LYS A 87 -7.23 -6.38 2.71
N VAL A 88 -7.26 -5.63 1.61
CA VAL A 88 -6.21 -4.68 1.26
C VAL A 88 -6.79 -3.26 1.21
N LEU A 89 -6.19 -2.36 1.98
CA LEU A 89 -6.43 -0.93 1.94
C LEU A 89 -5.27 -0.27 1.21
N GLY A 90 -5.56 0.46 0.14
CA GLY A 90 -4.58 1.25 -0.60
C GLY A 90 -4.64 2.72 -0.20
N LEU A 91 -3.47 3.34 -0.06
CA LEU A 91 -3.30 4.76 0.16
C LEU A 91 -2.52 5.35 -1.02
N THR A 92 -2.99 6.45 -1.59
CA THR A 92 -2.29 7.14 -2.67
C THR A 92 -2.81 8.56 -2.88
N ALA A 93 -1.93 9.46 -3.26
CA ALA A 93 -2.28 10.80 -3.73
C ALA A 93 -2.66 10.81 -5.22
N THR A 94 -2.28 9.76 -5.98
CA THR A 94 -2.45 9.68 -7.44
C THR A 94 -3.13 8.37 -7.85
N PRO A 95 -4.46 8.25 -7.69
CA PRO A 95 -5.21 7.01 -7.89
C PRO A 95 -5.43 6.67 -9.37
N TYR A 96 -4.49 7.03 -10.23
CA TYR A 96 -4.60 6.91 -11.67
C TYR A 96 -3.54 6.00 -12.25
N ARG A 97 -3.89 5.30 -13.33
CA ARG A 97 -2.97 4.57 -14.18
C ARG A 97 -3.12 4.98 -15.62
N LEU A 98 -2.00 4.96 -16.33
CA LEU A 98 -2.00 5.08 -17.78
C LEU A 98 -2.54 3.78 -18.37
N SER A 99 -3.64 3.89 -19.10
CA SER A 99 -4.23 2.80 -19.87
C SER A 99 -4.09 3.12 -21.35
N SER A 100 -3.40 2.27 -22.08
CA SER A 100 -3.24 2.43 -23.54
C SER A 100 -4.32 1.64 -24.27
N SER A 101 -4.96 2.28 -25.24
CA SER A 101 -5.90 1.68 -26.18
C SER A 101 -5.38 1.88 -27.59
N ARG A 102 -5.58 0.88 -28.46
CA ARG A 102 -5.20 1.00 -29.89
C ARG A 102 -5.96 2.11 -30.60
N ASP A 103 -7.23 2.32 -30.20
CA ASP A 103 -8.14 3.24 -30.88
C ASP A 103 -8.12 4.67 -30.32
N PHE A 104 -7.78 4.84 -29.04
CA PHE A 104 -7.87 6.11 -28.33
C PHE A 104 -6.56 6.61 -27.72
N GLY A 105 -5.43 5.94 -27.99
CA GLY A 105 -4.15 6.29 -27.40
C GLY A 105 -4.07 6.02 -25.90
N SER A 106 -3.27 6.82 -25.18
CA SER A 106 -3.07 6.66 -23.75
C SER A 106 -4.02 7.54 -22.95
N MET A 107 -4.75 6.94 -22.00
CA MET A 107 -5.71 7.62 -21.13
C MET A 107 -5.38 7.34 -19.67
N LEU A 108 -5.56 8.36 -18.82
CA LEU A 108 -5.54 8.16 -17.36
C LEU A 108 -6.89 7.59 -16.91
N LYS A 109 -6.84 6.47 -16.20
CA LYS A 109 -8.01 5.85 -15.59
C LYS A 109 -7.79 5.63 -14.11
N PHE A 110 -8.85 5.77 -13.32
CA PHE A 110 -8.82 5.39 -11.92
C PHE A 110 -8.40 3.92 -11.77
N ILE A 111 -7.56 3.64 -10.78
CA ILE A 111 -7.05 2.28 -10.51
C ILE A 111 -8.18 1.29 -10.18
N THR A 112 -9.30 1.78 -9.66
CA THR A 112 -10.52 0.99 -9.41
C THR A 112 -11.32 0.66 -10.69
N ARG A 113 -11.04 1.34 -11.80
CA ARG A 113 -11.74 1.16 -13.09
C ARG A 113 -10.92 0.45 -14.15
N THR A 114 -9.65 0.20 -13.92
CA THR A 114 -8.77 -0.54 -14.83
C THR A 114 -8.92 -2.04 -14.58
N LYS A 115 -9.36 -2.80 -15.57
CA LYS A 115 -9.48 -4.27 -15.43
C LYS A 115 -8.24 -4.98 -15.97
N PRO A 116 -7.68 -6.00 -15.28
CA PRO A 116 -8.05 -6.39 -13.91
C PRO A 116 -7.70 -5.30 -12.89
N HIS A 117 -8.33 -5.28 -11.73
CA HIS A 117 -8.03 -4.35 -10.65
C HIS A 117 -7.84 -5.10 -9.33
N VAL A 118 -7.00 -4.53 -8.47
CA VAL A 118 -6.82 -4.98 -7.09
C VAL A 118 -7.77 -4.24 -6.16
N PHE A 119 -7.97 -2.94 -6.42
CA PHE A 119 -8.82 -2.07 -5.63
C PHE A 119 -10.17 -1.88 -6.32
N SER A 120 -11.27 -2.19 -5.64
CA SER A 120 -12.62 -2.20 -6.21
C SER A 120 -13.36 -0.88 -6.06
N GLU A 121 -13.07 -0.13 -5.00
CA GLU A 121 -13.79 1.11 -4.69
C GLU A 121 -12.90 2.15 -3.99
N VAL A 122 -13.33 3.41 -4.06
CA VAL A 122 -12.77 4.52 -3.30
C VAL A 122 -13.65 4.73 -2.07
N ILE A 123 -13.07 4.59 -0.88
CA ILE A 123 -13.81 4.72 0.38
C ILE A 123 -13.66 6.09 1.05
N TYR A 124 -12.60 6.83 0.71
CA TYR A 124 -12.34 8.16 1.27
C TYR A 124 -11.47 8.99 0.34
N VAL A 125 -11.80 10.28 0.22
CA VAL A 125 -11.01 11.27 -0.53
C VAL A 125 -10.81 12.50 0.34
N ASN A 126 -9.55 12.90 0.52
CA ASN A 126 -9.19 14.17 1.14
C ASN A 126 -8.67 15.14 0.06
N PRO A 127 -9.48 16.12 -0.38
CA PRO A 127 -9.08 17.04 -1.45
C PRO A 127 -7.87 17.89 -1.04
N ILE A 128 -6.98 18.16 -1.99
CA ILE A 128 -5.76 18.97 -1.80
C ILE A 128 -6.02 20.30 -1.10
N ARG A 129 -7.13 20.96 -1.44
CA ARG A 129 -7.50 22.26 -0.84
C ARG A 129 -7.62 22.22 0.68
N TYR A 130 -8.05 21.09 1.25
CA TYR A 130 -8.11 20.92 2.70
C TYR A 130 -6.75 20.60 3.30
N GLY A 131 -5.90 19.89 2.56
CA GLY A 131 -4.52 19.64 2.96
C GLY A 131 -3.66 20.89 3.01
N LEU A 132 -3.96 21.90 2.17
CA LEU A 132 -3.29 23.21 2.18
C LEU A 132 -3.79 24.14 3.29
N LEU A 133 -5.02 23.94 3.76
CA LEU A 133 -5.66 24.76 4.81
C LEU A 133 -5.57 24.11 6.19
N GLY A 134 -5.25 22.83 6.26
CA GLY A 134 -5.13 22.08 7.52
C GLY A 134 -3.75 22.21 8.13
N GLU A 135 -3.71 22.42 9.42
CA GLU A 135 -2.47 22.36 10.18
C GLU A 135 -1.80 21.01 10.00
N ALA A 136 -0.50 21.05 9.72
CA ALA A 136 0.42 19.93 9.69
C ALA A 136 0.08 18.79 8.73
N GLY A 137 0.37 18.98 7.44
CA GLY A 137 0.96 17.92 6.61
C GLY A 137 0.25 16.59 6.50
N LEU A 138 -1.05 16.52 6.76
CA LEU A 138 -1.89 15.39 6.36
C LEU A 138 -2.27 15.57 4.90
N LEU A 139 -1.25 15.55 4.12
CA LEU A 139 -1.30 15.53 2.69
C LEU A 139 -1.86 14.17 2.28
N PHE A 140 -3.01 14.17 1.59
CA PHE A 140 -3.36 13.17 0.60
C PHE A 140 -3.69 11.79 1.13
N ASN A 141 -4.91 11.62 1.61
CA ASN A 141 -5.41 10.28 1.84
C ASN A 141 -6.57 10.00 0.90
N GLU A 142 -6.23 9.55 -0.29
CA GLU A 142 -7.17 8.76 -1.06
C GLU A 142 -7.02 7.32 -0.60
N SER A 143 -8.07 6.76 -0.03
CA SER A 143 -8.07 5.42 0.48
C SER A 143 -8.91 4.54 -0.42
N PHE A 144 -8.39 3.39 -0.78
CA PHE A 144 -9.05 2.41 -1.63
C PHE A 144 -9.22 1.10 -0.86
N ARG A 145 -10.39 0.53 -0.94
CA ARG A 145 -10.69 -0.77 -0.36
C ARG A 145 -10.73 -1.83 -1.44
N VAL A 146 -10.21 -3.00 -1.12
CA VAL A 146 -10.37 -4.23 -1.90
C VAL A 146 -11.29 -5.16 -1.15
N GLU A 147 -12.29 -5.66 -1.84
CA GLU A 147 -13.12 -6.76 -1.35
C GLU A 147 -12.47 -8.11 -1.57
#